data_b0d95bfa0e229955952cd195cf3a28d4
#
_entry.id   b0d95bfa0e229955952cd195cf3a28d4
#
_cell.length_a   1.000
_cell.length_b   1.000
_cell.length_c   1.000
_cell.angle_alpha   90.00
_cell.angle_beta   90.00
_cell.angle_gamma   90.00
#
_symmetry.space_group_name_H-M   'P 1'
#
loop_
_entity.id
_entity.type
_entity.pdbx_description
1 polymer ?
#
loop_
_entity_poly.entity_id
_entity_poly.type
_entity_poly.pdbx_seq_one_letter_code
_entity_poly.pdbx_strand_id
1 'polypeptide(L)'
;MIYIDPPYNTGNDFVYEDDFAEDSATYFERSNQKDDEGNRLIANTEANGRFHSDWLSMMYSRLKLARNLLREDGVIFISIDDNEGANLQRLCGEVFGEGNFVAQLAVQLNPRGRHLDKFIAKTHESIIIFGKNCDSATTLAGVEKEGKMVDEYDRVDGLGKYRLLGLRNRNQAFNPTTRPKLYYPLYVRPKDGRVSPQQTVDYSDAVFPDTPDGVKTCWTWGTKKVVDENHLLIAEKSGQEWRIYRKDYLVGVDGQMATTLQKSLWTDKEITNDHGRKSIKDLFGKSVMDFPKSPELVRKLIASGTDSTSIVLDF
;
A
#
# COMPACT_ATOMS: atom_id res chain seq x y z
N MET A 1 -3.71 7.95 -12.29
CA MET A 1 -4.21 6.80 -11.49
C MET A 1 -5.56 6.35 -12.02
N ILE A 2 -5.82 5.05 -12.01
CA ILE A 2 -7.14 4.47 -12.32
C ILE A 2 -7.60 3.66 -11.10
N TYR A 3 -8.88 3.76 -10.73
CA TYR A 3 -9.54 2.88 -9.77
C TYR A 3 -10.77 2.28 -10.42
N ILE A 4 -11.00 0.99 -10.24
CA ILE A 4 -12.22 0.32 -10.69
C ILE A 4 -12.74 -0.66 -9.65
N ASP A 5 -14.06 -0.80 -9.62
CA ASP A 5 -14.82 -1.73 -8.78
C ASP A 5 -15.75 -2.55 -9.68
N PRO A 6 -15.20 -3.51 -10.47
CA PRO A 6 -15.97 -4.25 -11.46
C PRO A 6 -17.00 -5.17 -10.79
N PRO A 7 -17.98 -5.70 -11.54
CA PRO A 7 -18.84 -6.78 -11.06
C PRO A 7 -17.99 -7.97 -10.58
N TYR A 8 -18.33 -8.54 -9.42
CA TYR A 8 -17.53 -9.61 -8.78
C TYR A 8 -17.86 -11.02 -9.32
N ASN A 9 -18.76 -11.11 -10.28
CA ASN A 9 -19.21 -12.36 -10.90
C ASN A 9 -19.77 -13.36 -9.87
N THR A 10 -20.70 -12.91 -9.05
CA THR A 10 -21.29 -13.69 -7.93
C THR A 10 -22.44 -14.58 -8.37
N GLY A 11 -22.69 -14.70 -9.69
CA GLY A 11 -23.80 -15.46 -10.27
C GLY A 11 -25.09 -14.67 -10.45
N ASN A 12 -25.18 -13.46 -9.90
CA ASN A 12 -26.30 -12.54 -10.09
C ASN A 12 -25.87 -11.23 -10.78
N ASP A 13 -24.60 -11.11 -11.12
CA ASP A 13 -24.04 -9.92 -11.72
C ASP A 13 -24.30 -9.90 -13.24
N PHE A 14 -24.57 -8.71 -13.77
CA PHE A 14 -24.64 -8.50 -15.20
C PHE A 14 -23.22 -8.26 -15.74
N VAL A 15 -22.83 -9.09 -16.72
CA VAL A 15 -21.59 -8.91 -17.47
C VAL A 15 -21.94 -8.24 -18.78
N TYR A 16 -21.19 -7.19 -19.15
CA TYR A 16 -21.37 -6.56 -20.46
C TYR A 16 -20.80 -7.50 -21.53
N GLU A 17 -21.60 -7.79 -22.55
CA GLU A 17 -21.13 -8.52 -23.72
C GLU A 17 -20.42 -7.54 -24.65
N ASP A 18 -19.11 -7.71 -24.75
CA ASP A 18 -18.25 -6.99 -25.69
C ASP A 18 -17.92 -7.93 -26.87
N ASP A 19 -18.88 -8.12 -27.76
CA ASP A 19 -18.60 -8.79 -29.03
C ASP A 19 -18.18 -7.75 -30.08
N PHE A 20 -16.87 -7.69 -30.36
CA PHE A 20 -16.30 -6.79 -31.36
C PHE A 20 -16.48 -7.29 -32.81
N ALA A 21 -17.06 -8.45 -33.02
CA ALA A 21 -17.19 -9.10 -34.33
C ALA A 21 -18.58 -8.88 -34.96
N GLU A 22 -19.61 -8.55 -34.19
CA GLU A 22 -20.98 -8.30 -34.67
C GLU A 22 -21.54 -7.01 -34.10
N ASP A 23 -22.43 -6.34 -34.85
CA ASP A 23 -23.27 -5.29 -34.32
C ASP A 23 -24.09 -5.87 -33.15
N SER A 24 -23.89 -5.30 -31.96
CA SER A 24 -24.49 -5.80 -30.71
C SER A 24 -26.03 -5.95 -30.77
N ALA A 25 -26.72 -5.12 -31.57
CA ALA A 25 -28.16 -5.22 -31.75
C ALA A 25 -28.56 -6.52 -32.45
N THR A 26 -27.85 -6.90 -33.52
CA THR A 26 -28.08 -8.12 -34.30
C THR A 26 -27.75 -9.39 -33.50
N TYR A 27 -26.72 -9.35 -32.66
CA TYR A 27 -26.36 -10.45 -31.77
C TYR A 27 -27.42 -10.69 -30.69
N PHE A 28 -27.92 -9.65 -30.06
CA PHE A 28 -28.91 -9.75 -28.98
C PHE A 28 -30.26 -10.26 -29.47
N GLU A 29 -30.70 -9.88 -30.68
CA GLU A 29 -31.92 -10.42 -31.30
C GLU A 29 -31.74 -11.90 -31.64
N ARG A 30 -30.59 -12.30 -32.18
CA ARG A 30 -30.34 -13.70 -32.57
C ARG A 30 -30.17 -14.63 -31.37
N SER A 31 -29.59 -14.14 -30.25
CA SER A 31 -29.35 -14.94 -29.06
C SER A 31 -30.48 -14.96 -28.03
N ASN A 32 -31.62 -14.28 -28.30
CA ASN A 32 -32.75 -14.15 -27.39
C ASN A 32 -32.37 -13.62 -25.99
N GLN A 33 -31.37 -12.76 -25.90
CA GLN A 33 -30.85 -12.24 -24.63
C GLN A 33 -31.46 -10.89 -24.23
N LYS A 34 -32.33 -10.34 -25.06
CA LYS A 34 -33.16 -9.18 -24.76
C LYS A 34 -34.64 -9.52 -24.88
N ASP A 35 -35.46 -8.90 -24.03
CA ASP A 35 -36.90 -8.85 -24.23
C ASP A 35 -37.27 -7.85 -25.34
N ASP A 36 -38.56 -7.84 -25.69
CA ASP A 36 -39.09 -6.93 -26.71
C ASP A 36 -38.96 -5.45 -26.34
N GLU A 37 -38.60 -5.15 -25.07
CA GLU A 37 -38.37 -3.81 -24.54
C GLU A 37 -36.87 -3.47 -24.50
N GLY A 38 -35.97 -4.40 -24.90
CA GLY A 38 -34.53 -4.20 -24.96
C GLY A 38 -33.77 -4.47 -23.65
N ASN A 39 -34.46 -5.05 -22.64
CA ASN A 39 -33.83 -5.41 -21.38
C ASN A 39 -33.06 -6.74 -21.52
N ARG A 40 -31.95 -6.88 -20.83
CA ARG A 40 -31.16 -8.11 -20.82
C ARG A 40 -31.86 -9.20 -20.02
N LEU A 41 -32.07 -10.39 -20.64
CA LEU A 41 -32.82 -11.49 -20.04
C LEU A 41 -31.99 -12.47 -19.22
N ILE A 42 -30.66 -12.49 -19.31
CA ILE A 42 -29.82 -13.53 -18.71
C ILE A 42 -28.75 -12.92 -17.81
N ALA A 43 -28.79 -13.29 -16.51
CA ALA A 43 -27.70 -13.08 -15.59
C ALA A 43 -26.58 -14.10 -15.92
N ASN A 44 -25.31 -13.72 -15.75
CA ASN A 44 -24.20 -14.65 -15.85
C ASN A 44 -24.22 -15.58 -14.63
N THR A 45 -24.73 -16.78 -14.79
CA THR A 45 -24.91 -17.76 -13.70
C THR A 45 -23.80 -18.80 -13.75
N GLU A 46 -23.46 -19.40 -12.59
CA GLU A 46 -22.47 -20.50 -12.49
C GLU A 46 -22.82 -21.71 -13.36
N ALA A 47 -24.08 -21.89 -13.73
CA ALA A 47 -24.52 -22.92 -14.66
C ALA A 47 -24.14 -22.66 -16.12
N ASN A 48 -23.71 -21.43 -16.44
CA ASN A 48 -23.20 -21.07 -17.76
C ASN A 48 -21.78 -21.62 -17.92
N GLY A 49 -21.52 -22.48 -18.87
CA GLY A 49 -20.18 -23.02 -19.17
C GLY A 49 -19.15 -21.97 -19.58
N ARG A 50 -19.58 -20.70 -19.80
CA ARG A 50 -18.74 -19.54 -20.10
C ARG A 50 -18.66 -18.54 -18.96
N PHE A 51 -19.13 -18.88 -17.78
CA PHE A 51 -19.24 -17.99 -16.62
C PHE A 51 -18.00 -17.11 -16.38
N HIS A 52 -16.82 -17.71 -16.27
CA HIS A 52 -15.56 -16.99 -16.09
C HIS A 52 -15.08 -16.33 -17.38
N SER A 53 -15.23 -17.01 -18.54
CA SER A 53 -14.69 -16.49 -19.81
C SER A 53 -15.41 -15.25 -20.31
N ASP A 54 -16.72 -15.14 -20.10
CA ASP A 54 -17.49 -13.97 -20.47
C ASP A 54 -17.07 -12.75 -19.60
N TRP A 55 -16.87 -12.96 -18.31
CA TRP A 55 -16.35 -11.95 -17.40
C TRP A 55 -14.92 -11.51 -17.78
N LEU A 56 -14.05 -12.48 -18.08
CA LEU A 56 -12.67 -12.21 -18.51
C LEU A 56 -12.62 -11.42 -19.83
N SER A 57 -13.49 -11.74 -20.79
CA SER A 57 -13.57 -11.02 -22.07
C SER A 57 -13.97 -9.56 -21.85
N MET A 58 -14.99 -9.33 -21.01
CA MET A 58 -15.41 -7.99 -20.61
C MET A 58 -14.26 -7.22 -19.94
N MET A 59 -13.54 -7.83 -19.02
CA MET A 59 -12.44 -7.18 -18.31
C MET A 59 -11.21 -6.93 -19.19
N TYR A 60 -10.90 -7.84 -20.12
CA TYR A 60 -9.74 -7.73 -20.98
C TYR A 60 -9.75 -6.45 -21.82
N SER A 61 -10.86 -6.17 -22.47
CA SER A 61 -11.00 -4.95 -23.31
C SER A 61 -10.81 -3.68 -22.49
N ARG A 62 -11.42 -3.61 -21.31
CA ARG A 62 -11.34 -2.48 -20.38
C ARG A 62 -9.94 -2.28 -19.82
N LEU A 63 -9.29 -3.36 -19.40
CA LEU A 63 -7.92 -3.31 -18.89
C LEU A 63 -6.91 -2.87 -19.94
N LYS A 64 -7.09 -3.28 -21.22
CA LYS A 64 -6.24 -2.79 -22.32
C LYS A 64 -6.39 -1.29 -22.55
N LEU A 65 -7.62 -0.77 -22.50
CA LEU A 65 -7.87 0.66 -22.58
C LEU A 65 -7.27 1.40 -21.36
N ALA A 66 -7.49 0.89 -20.17
CA ALA A 66 -6.91 1.42 -18.95
C ALA A 66 -5.38 1.54 -19.02
N ARG A 67 -4.71 0.48 -19.47
CA ARG A 67 -3.24 0.51 -19.65
C ARG A 67 -2.80 1.60 -20.60
N ASN A 68 -3.52 1.81 -21.70
CA ASN A 68 -3.18 2.84 -22.69
C ASN A 68 -3.39 4.26 -22.16
N LEU A 69 -4.37 4.47 -21.29
CA LEU A 69 -4.66 5.76 -20.65
C LEU A 69 -3.69 6.10 -19.52
N LEU A 70 -3.05 5.11 -18.90
CA LEU A 70 -2.08 5.35 -17.84
C LEU A 70 -0.80 5.97 -18.39
N ARG A 71 -0.22 6.93 -17.64
CA ARG A 71 1.16 7.39 -17.80
C ARG A 71 2.12 6.25 -17.49
N GLU A 72 3.41 6.40 -17.86
CA GLU A 72 4.43 5.37 -17.58
C GLU A 72 4.61 5.10 -16.08
N ASP A 73 4.46 6.11 -15.23
CA ASP A 73 4.48 6.01 -13.77
C ASP A 73 3.09 5.77 -13.15
N GLY A 74 2.08 5.55 -13.99
CA GLY A 74 0.69 5.40 -13.57
C GLY A 74 0.38 4.04 -12.96
N VAL A 75 -0.63 4.01 -12.09
CA VAL A 75 -1.07 2.82 -11.34
C VAL A 75 -2.57 2.60 -11.48
N ILE A 76 -2.98 1.33 -11.51
CA ILE A 76 -4.37 0.90 -11.43
C ILE A 76 -4.62 0.11 -10.16
N PHE A 77 -5.73 0.40 -9.49
CA PHE A 77 -6.25 -0.32 -8.35
C PHE A 77 -7.59 -0.96 -8.73
N ILE A 78 -7.77 -2.23 -8.43
CA ILE A 78 -8.95 -2.99 -8.82
C ILE A 78 -9.49 -3.72 -7.61
N SER A 79 -10.68 -3.35 -7.14
CA SER A 79 -11.39 -4.08 -6.08
C SER A 79 -11.97 -5.35 -6.64
N ILE A 80 -11.84 -6.46 -5.91
CA ILE A 80 -12.35 -7.77 -6.29
C ILE A 80 -12.47 -8.68 -5.06
N ASP A 81 -13.38 -9.65 -5.12
CA ASP A 81 -13.44 -10.72 -4.13
C ASP A 81 -12.78 -12.03 -4.62
N ASP A 82 -12.99 -13.10 -3.85
CA ASP A 82 -12.37 -14.41 -4.13
C ASP A 82 -12.92 -15.09 -5.40
N ASN A 83 -14.09 -14.66 -5.93
CA ASN A 83 -14.71 -15.31 -7.08
C ASN A 83 -13.84 -15.18 -8.34
N GLU A 84 -13.35 -13.97 -8.61
CA GLU A 84 -12.54 -13.69 -9.82
C GLU A 84 -11.14 -13.15 -9.51
N GLY A 85 -10.75 -13.03 -8.25
CA GLY A 85 -9.46 -12.43 -7.85
C GLY A 85 -8.26 -13.10 -8.52
N ALA A 86 -8.22 -14.44 -8.56
CA ALA A 86 -7.12 -15.19 -9.19
C ALA A 86 -7.09 -15.02 -10.72
N ASN A 87 -8.27 -15.01 -11.36
CA ASN A 87 -8.40 -14.80 -12.80
C ASN A 87 -8.03 -13.38 -13.19
N LEU A 88 -8.48 -12.40 -12.41
CA LEU A 88 -8.14 -10.98 -12.61
C LEU A 88 -6.62 -10.74 -12.51
N GLN A 89 -5.97 -11.31 -11.50
CA GLN A 89 -4.52 -11.15 -11.34
C GLN A 89 -3.75 -11.69 -12.55
N ARG A 90 -4.13 -12.85 -13.08
CA ARG A 90 -3.53 -13.43 -14.29
C ARG A 90 -3.78 -12.56 -15.51
N LEU A 91 -5.02 -12.12 -15.70
CA LEU A 91 -5.40 -11.25 -16.80
C LEU A 91 -4.63 -9.93 -16.78
N CYS A 92 -4.51 -9.31 -15.60
CA CYS A 92 -3.69 -8.12 -15.43
C CYS A 92 -2.21 -8.39 -15.72
N GLY A 93 -1.68 -9.57 -15.35
CA GLY A 93 -0.32 -9.99 -15.71
C GLY A 93 -0.09 -10.05 -17.23
N GLU A 94 -1.07 -10.54 -17.99
CA GLU A 94 -1.03 -10.55 -19.46
C GLU A 94 -1.12 -9.14 -20.05
N VAL A 95 -2.00 -8.30 -19.52
CA VAL A 95 -2.24 -6.95 -20.04
C VAL A 95 -1.13 -5.98 -19.67
N PHE A 96 -0.74 -5.91 -18.40
CA PHE A 96 0.22 -4.95 -17.86
C PHE A 96 1.66 -5.49 -17.87
N GLY A 97 1.84 -6.80 -17.90
CA GLY A 97 3.10 -7.51 -17.71
C GLY A 97 3.26 -7.99 -16.27
N GLU A 98 3.69 -9.24 -16.06
CA GLU A 98 3.86 -9.84 -14.72
C GLU A 98 4.83 -9.05 -13.83
N GLY A 99 5.89 -8.47 -14.40
CA GLY A 99 6.86 -7.63 -13.69
C GLY A 99 6.28 -6.32 -13.14
N ASN A 100 5.09 -5.93 -13.58
CA ASN A 100 4.38 -4.73 -13.14
C ASN A 100 3.32 -5.00 -12.07
N PHE A 101 3.26 -6.21 -11.53
CA PHE A 101 2.48 -6.51 -10.33
C PHE A 101 3.10 -5.82 -9.12
N VAL A 102 2.32 -4.96 -8.46
CA VAL A 102 2.78 -4.23 -7.28
C VAL A 102 2.43 -4.99 -6.01
N ALA A 103 1.14 -5.26 -5.79
CA ALA A 103 0.65 -5.94 -4.60
C ALA A 103 -0.81 -6.39 -4.75
N GLN A 104 -1.21 -7.31 -3.85
CA GLN A 104 -2.60 -7.55 -3.50
C GLN A 104 -2.79 -7.13 -2.05
N LEU A 105 -3.73 -6.22 -1.83
CA LEU A 105 -4.13 -5.80 -0.48
C LEU A 105 -5.30 -6.65 0.00
N ALA A 106 -5.26 -7.06 1.27
CA ALA A 106 -6.43 -7.59 1.96
C ALA A 106 -7.10 -6.45 2.73
N VAL A 107 -8.34 -6.12 2.38
CA VAL A 107 -9.07 -4.98 2.94
C VAL A 107 -10.27 -5.50 3.72
N GLN A 108 -10.27 -5.30 5.03
CA GLN A 108 -11.33 -5.77 5.92
C GLN A 108 -12.56 -4.87 5.81
N LEU A 109 -13.48 -5.22 4.92
CA LEU A 109 -14.71 -4.46 4.69
C LEU A 109 -15.86 -4.87 5.60
N ASN A 110 -15.87 -6.10 6.10
CA ASN A 110 -16.89 -6.60 7.01
C ASN A 110 -16.27 -7.30 8.24
N PRO A 111 -15.85 -6.57 9.27
CA PRO A 111 -15.19 -7.16 10.46
C PRO A 111 -16.02 -8.22 11.20
N ARG A 112 -17.34 -8.20 11.08
CA ARG A 112 -18.23 -9.19 11.73
C ARG A 112 -18.33 -10.50 10.96
N GLY A 113 -17.88 -10.53 9.69
CA GLY A 113 -18.08 -11.64 8.78
C GLY A 113 -19.51 -11.75 8.26
N ARG A 114 -19.72 -12.63 7.28
CA ARG A 114 -21.04 -12.95 6.74
C ARG A 114 -21.58 -14.18 7.48
N HIS A 115 -22.62 -14.03 8.27
CA HIS A 115 -23.23 -15.12 9.06
C HIS A 115 -23.82 -16.26 8.20
N LEU A 116 -24.08 -16.00 6.91
CA LEU A 116 -24.65 -16.97 5.99
C LEU A 116 -23.60 -17.79 5.23
N ASP A 117 -22.31 -17.50 5.43
CA ASP A 117 -21.25 -18.26 4.80
C ASP A 117 -21.19 -19.69 5.36
N LYS A 118 -21.08 -20.68 4.47
CA LYS A 118 -21.24 -22.10 4.83
C LYS A 118 -20.11 -22.62 5.74
N PHE A 119 -18.88 -22.15 5.55
CA PHE A 119 -17.70 -22.72 6.22
C PHE A 119 -16.89 -21.65 6.97
N ILE A 120 -16.54 -20.55 6.31
CA ILE A 120 -15.69 -19.48 6.85
C ILE A 120 -16.36 -18.16 6.57
N ALA A 121 -16.62 -17.38 7.62
CA ALA A 121 -17.19 -16.04 7.49
C ALA A 121 -16.19 -15.11 6.80
N LYS A 122 -16.50 -14.67 5.60
CA LYS A 122 -15.67 -13.73 4.83
C LYS A 122 -15.71 -12.34 5.45
N THR A 123 -14.53 -11.79 5.72
CA THR A 123 -14.37 -10.49 6.39
C THR A 123 -13.69 -9.44 5.52
N HIS A 124 -13.05 -9.85 4.42
CA HIS A 124 -12.24 -8.98 3.58
C HIS A 124 -12.52 -9.20 2.10
N GLU A 125 -12.12 -8.24 1.33
CA GLU A 125 -12.00 -8.28 -0.13
C GLU A 125 -10.55 -7.95 -0.51
N SER A 126 -10.21 -8.13 -1.78
CA SER A 126 -8.88 -7.83 -2.30
C SER A 126 -8.88 -6.54 -3.10
N ILE A 127 -7.76 -5.82 -3.08
CA ILE A 127 -7.44 -4.80 -4.09
C ILE A 127 -6.16 -5.25 -4.79
N ILE A 128 -6.27 -5.51 -6.09
CA ILE A 128 -5.15 -5.87 -6.94
C ILE A 128 -4.56 -4.59 -7.53
N ILE A 129 -3.23 -4.48 -7.50
CA ILE A 129 -2.50 -3.27 -7.89
C ILE A 129 -1.47 -3.62 -8.96
N PHE A 130 -1.54 -2.92 -10.09
CA PHE A 130 -0.56 -2.98 -11.17
C PHE A 130 -0.07 -1.58 -11.52
N GLY A 131 1.21 -1.43 -11.78
CA GLY A 131 1.76 -0.25 -12.44
C GLY A 131 1.75 -0.42 -13.95
N LYS A 132 1.85 0.67 -14.70
CA LYS A 132 2.16 0.59 -16.13
C LYS A 132 3.61 0.21 -16.37
N ASN A 133 4.54 0.80 -15.60
CA ASN A 133 5.96 0.49 -15.60
C ASN A 133 6.51 0.65 -14.17
N CYS A 134 6.70 -0.47 -13.46
CA CYS A 134 7.20 -0.49 -12.07
C CYS A 134 8.71 -0.23 -11.93
N ASP A 135 9.46 -0.12 -13.03
CA ASP A 135 10.84 0.36 -12.99
C ASP A 135 10.91 1.86 -12.62
N SER A 136 9.80 2.57 -12.73
CA SER A 136 9.67 3.94 -12.27
C SER A 136 9.52 3.99 -10.75
N ALA A 137 10.44 4.67 -10.06
CA ALA A 137 10.42 4.84 -8.61
C ALA A 137 9.20 5.64 -8.09
N THR A 138 8.43 6.27 -8.97
CA THR A 138 7.29 7.14 -8.65
C THR A 138 5.93 6.46 -8.82
N THR A 139 5.90 5.19 -9.22
CA THR A 139 4.65 4.44 -9.45
C THR A 139 3.74 4.42 -8.23
N LEU A 140 4.30 4.26 -7.03
CA LEU A 140 3.58 4.40 -5.77
C LEU A 140 4.38 5.26 -4.80
N ALA A 141 3.74 6.27 -4.25
CA ALA A 141 4.32 7.09 -3.18
C ALA A 141 4.11 6.46 -1.80
N GLY A 142 5.00 6.76 -0.86
CA GLY A 142 4.73 6.57 0.55
C GLY A 142 3.61 7.51 0.97
N VAL A 143 2.74 7.05 1.87
CA VAL A 143 1.71 7.91 2.47
C VAL A 143 2.25 8.65 3.68
N GLU A 144 1.77 9.85 3.92
CA GLU A 144 2.11 10.61 5.11
C GLU A 144 1.74 9.83 6.38
N LYS A 145 2.56 9.99 7.40
CA LYS A 145 2.29 9.35 8.70
C LYS A 145 1.14 10.07 9.39
N GLU A 146 0.15 9.31 9.84
CA GLU A 146 -1.05 9.80 10.51
C GLU A 146 -1.29 9.09 11.84
N GLY A 147 -2.11 9.69 12.71
CA GLY A 147 -2.57 9.10 13.95
C GLY A 147 -1.43 8.62 14.85
N LYS A 148 -1.51 7.37 15.31
CA LYS A 148 -0.51 6.78 16.21
C LYS A 148 0.93 6.78 15.69
N MET A 149 1.14 6.86 14.38
CA MET A 149 2.49 6.96 13.80
C MET A 149 3.11 8.34 14.04
N VAL A 150 2.28 9.38 14.17
CA VAL A 150 2.72 10.74 14.55
C VAL A 150 3.04 10.80 16.05
N ASP A 151 2.31 10.07 16.88
CA ASP A 151 2.53 10.02 18.33
C ASP A 151 3.90 9.42 18.71
N GLU A 152 4.51 8.62 17.80
CA GLU A 152 5.88 8.11 17.99
C GLU A 152 6.94 9.21 17.99
N TYR A 153 6.61 10.40 17.46
CA TYR A 153 7.49 11.57 17.42
C TYR A 153 7.30 12.43 18.67
N ASP A 154 7.70 11.86 19.80
CA ASP A 154 7.46 12.36 21.14
C ASP A 154 8.49 13.38 21.65
N ARG A 155 9.53 13.65 20.83
CA ARG A 155 10.62 14.57 21.16
C ARG A 155 10.60 15.80 20.26
N VAL A 156 11.14 16.90 20.80
CA VAL A 156 11.21 18.20 20.09
C VAL A 156 12.58 18.82 20.28
N ASP A 157 13.12 19.41 19.23
CA ASP A 157 14.28 20.31 19.29
C ASP A 157 14.11 21.49 18.32
N GLY A 158 15.19 22.23 18.06
CA GLY A 158 15.16 23.40 17.17
C GLY A 158 14.78 23.13 15.72
N LEU A 159 14.82 21.86 15.27
CA LEU A 159 14.44 21.44 13.91
C LEU A 159 13.02 20.87 13.85
N GLY A 160 12.38 20.59 15.00
CA GLY A 160 11.01 20.10 15.04
C GLY A 160 10.80 18.84 15.87
N LYS A 161 9.66 18.17 15.65
CA LYS A 161 9.34 16.90 16.29
C LYS A 161 10.15 15.76 15.68
N TYR A 162 10.71 14.90 16.53
CA TYR A 162 11.48 13.73 16.11
C TYR A 162 11.26 12.53 17.03
N ARG A 163 11.62 11.37 16.54
CA ARG A 163 11.76 10.13 17.32
C ARG A 163 13.18 9.58 17.21
N LEU A 164 13.54 8.70 18.13
CA LEU A 164 14.84 8.04 18.12
C LEU A 164 14.75 6.66 17.48
N LEU A 165 15.58 6.44 16.48
CA LEU A 165 15.76 5.13 15.85
C LEU A 165 17.17 4.63 16.18
N GLY A 166 17.28 3.39 16.70
CA GLY A 166 18.57 2.78 17.01
C GLY A 166 19.49 2.72 15.77
N LEU A 167 20.72 3.17 15.91
CA LEU A 167 21.69 3.13 14.81
C LEU A 167 22.23 1.71 14.56
N ARG A 168 22.25 0.85 15.57
CA ARG A 168 22.66 -0.55 15.46
C ARG A 168 21.68 -1.36 14.63
N ASN A 169 22.20 -2.15 13.69
CA ASN A 169 21.41 -3.10 12.92
C ASN A 169 20.89 -4.22 13.85
N ARG A 170 19.60 -4.50 13.78
CA ARG A 170 18.96 -5.56 14.58
C ARG A 170 19.14 -6.96 13.97
N ASN A 171 19.41 -7.03 12.67
CA ASN A 171 19.64 -8.31 11.99
C ASN A 171 21.07 -8.78 12.22
N GLN A 172 21.24 -9.86 12.96
CA GLN A 172 22.55 -10.45 13.30
C GLN A 172 23.28 -11.06 12.10
N ALA A 173 22.62 -11.27 10.98
CA ALA A 173 23.29 -11.65 9.73
C ALA A 173 24.24 -10.55 9.23
N PHE A 174 24.00 -9.28 9.63
CA PHE A 174 24.91 -8.17 9.40
C PHE A 174 25.88 -8.04 10.58
N ASN A 175 27.08 -8.58 10.42
CA ASN A 175 28.12 -8.65 11.41
C ASN A 175 29.50 -8.28 10.81
N PRO A 176 30.60 -8.19 11.60
CA PRO A 176 31.91 -7.80 11.09
C PRO A 176 32.44 -8.65 9.94
N THR A 177 32.03 -9.93 9.86
CA THR A 177 32.45 -10.82 8.77
C THR A 177 31.70 -10.49 7.47
N THR A 178 30.39 -10.28 7.54
CA THR A 178 29.56 -10.01 6.34
C THR A 178 29.59 -8.55 5.90
N ARG A 179 29.85 -7.62 6.82
CA ARG A 179 29.85 -6.17 6.60
C ARG A 179 30.96 -5.47 7.37
N PRO A 180 32.25 -5.77 7.11
CA PRO A 180 33.39 -5.28 7.92
C PRO A 180 33.46 -3.73 7.96
N LYS A 181 33.08 -3.05 6.90
CA LYS A 181 33.09 -1.57 6.83
C LYS A 181 32.02 -0.89 7.69
N LEU A 182 31.08 -1.64 8.26
CA LEU A 182 30.03 -1.14 9.14
C LEU A 182 30.25 -1.48 10.62
N TYR A 183 31.39 -2.10 10.95
CA TYR A 183 31.81 -2.38 12.31
C TYR A 183 32.99 -1.48 12.67
N TYR A 184 32.73 -0.40 13.36
CA TYR A 184 33.71 0.60 13.77
C TYR A 184 33.23 1.30 15.04
N PRO A 185 34.14 1.90 15.86
CA PRO A 185 33.73 2.65 17.03
C PRO A 185 33.12 4.01 16.65
N LEU A 186 32.12 4.39 17.43
CA LEU A 186 31.65 5.77 17.54
C LEU A 186 31.93 6.25 18.96
N TYR A 187 32.33 7.52 19.11
CA TYR A 187 32.75 8.07 20.38
C TYR A 187 31.70 9.00 20.93
N VAL A 188 31.37 8.83 22.19
CA VAL A 188 30.33 9.62 22.88
C VAL A 188 30.99 10.64 23.79
N ARG A 189 30.43 11.84 23.81
CA ARG A 189 30.76 12.86 24.80
C ARG A 189 29.89 12.64 26.04
N PRO A 190 30.47 12.26 27.20
CA PRO A 190 29.69 11.89 28.38
C PRO A 190 28.81 12.99 28.94
N LYS A 191 29.20 14.25 28.71
CA LYS A 191 28.47 15.42 29.23
C LYS A 191 27.07 15.60 28.66
N ASP A 192 26.87 15.27 27.37
CA ASP A 192 25.62 15.59 26.67
C ASP A 192 25.18 14.55 25.62
N GLY A 193 25.87 13.42 25.52
CA GLY A 193 25.53 12.33 24.60
C GLY A 193 25.78 12.66 23.12
N ARG A 194 26.50 13.73 22.78
CA ARG A 194 26.89 13.95 21.39
C ARG A 194 27.82 12.86 20.90
N VAL A 195 27.74 12.57 19.61
CA VAL A 195 28.48 11.47 18.98
C VAL A 195 29.51 12.02 17.99
N SER A 196 30.66 11.39 17.92
CA SER A 196 31.73 11.71 16.97
C SER A 196 32.28 10.43 16.34
N PRO A 197 32.64 10.44 15.04
CA PRO A 197 33.39 9.34 14.43
C PRO A 197 34.88 9.33 14.84
N GLN A 198 35.37 10.39 15.51
CA GLN A 198 36.76 10.51 15.95
C GLN A 198 36.84 10.62 17.46
N GLN A 199 37.83 9.95 18.04
CA GLN A 199 38.12 10.04 19.46
C GLN A 199 38.84 11.37 19.75
N THR A 200 38.41 12.04 20.81
CA THR A 200 39.06 13.25 21.36
C THR A 200 38.96 13.20 22.87
N VAL A 201 39.56 14.16 23.58
CA VAL A 201 39.45 14.28 25.05
C VAL A 201 38.00 14.42 25.48
N ASP A 202 37.16 15.16 24.74
CA ASP A 202 35.73 15.35 25.04
C ASP A 202 34.88 14.12 24.64
N TYR A 203 35.24 13.42 23.58
CA TYR A 203 34.57 12.25 23.06
C TYR A 203 35.35 10.99 23.45
N SER A 204 35.26 10.64 24.73
CA SER A 204 36.11 9.63 25.37
C SER A 204 35.55 8.22 25.27
N ASP A 205 34.23 8.04 25.28
CA ASP A 205 33.58 6.74 25.44
C ASP A 205 33.33 6.07 24.08
N ALA A 206 34.10 5.02 23.81
CA ALA A 206 33.95 4.24 22.57
C ALA A 206 32.75 3.29 22.65
N VAL A 207 31.89 3.33 21.63
CA VAL A 207 30.71 2.49 21.50
C VAL A 207 30.78 1.69 20.20
N PHE A 208 30.66 0.38 20.29
CA PHE A 208 30.55 -0.53 19.14
C PHE A 208 29.09 -0.98 18.94
N PRO A 209 28.74 -1.44 17.72
CA PRO A 209 27.38 -1.93 17.43
C PRO A 209 27.13 -3.33 18.00
N ASP A 210 27.55 -3.58 19.21
CA ASP A 210 27.39 -4.87 19.87
C ASP A 210 26.03 -4.93 20.60
N THR A 211 25.50 -6.14 20.75
CA THR A 211 24.32 -6.34 21.57
C THR A 211 24.71 -6.32 23.06
N PRO A 212 23.75 -6.13 23.99
CA PRO A 212 24.04 -6.24 25.42
C PRO A 212 24.65 -7.60 25.82
N ASP A 213 24.34 -8.65 25.05
CA ASP A 213 24.87 -10.01 25.29
C ASP A 213 26.24 -10.23 24.59
N GLY A 214 26.87 -9.17 24.08
CA GLY A 214 28.19 -9.20 23.48
C GLY A 214 28.25 -9.73 22.03
N VAL A 215 27.11 -9.93 21.38
CA VAL A 215 27.09 -10.34 19.96
C VAL A 215 27.45 -9.16 19.06
N LYS A 216 28.49 -9.34 18.24
CA LYS A 216 28.97 -8.32 17.32
C LYS A 216 28.02 -8.18 16.14
N THR A 217 27.45 -7.00 15.97
CA THR A 217 26.60 -6.64 14.82
C THR A 217 27.24 -5.50 14.01
N CYS A 218 26.47 -4.72 13.28
CA CYS A 218 26.96 -3.59 12.50
C CYS A 218 26.12 -2.34 12.72
N TRP A 219 26.70 -1.17 12.43
CA TRP A 219 25.90 0.02 12.26
C TRP A 219 25.05 -0.04 10.98
N THR A 220 23.96 0.69 10.95
CA THR A 220 23.16 0.87 9.71
C THR A 220 23.77 1.91 8.79
N TRP A 221 24.63 2.79 9.31
CA TRP A 221 25.30 3.85 8.56
C TRP A 221 26.78 3.54 8.39
N GLY A 222 27.30 3.87 7.19
CA GLY A 222 28.74 3.88 6.95
C GLY A 222 29.39 5.16 7.48
N THR A 223 30.71 5.15 7.61
CA THR A 223 31.50 6.27 8.19
C THR A 223 31.27 7.58 7.46
N LYS A 224 31.15 7.56 6.12
CA LYS A 224 30.85 8.79 5.36
C LYS A 224 29.54 9.41 5.80
N LYS A 225 28.44 8.62 5.86
CA LYS A 225 27.13 9.12 6.29
C LYS A 225 27.16 9.63 7.73
N VAL A 226 27.93 8.99 8.61
CA VAL A 226 28.09 9.47 9.99
C VAL A 226 28.76 10.84 10.03
N VAL A 227 29.74 11.11 9.17
CA VAL A 227 30.37 12.44 9.09
C VAL A 227 29.40 13.47 8.53
N ASP A 228 28.74 13.16 7.42
CA ASP A 228 27.85 14.10 6.70
C ASP A 228 26.59 14.45 7.52
N GLU A 229 26.03 13.48 8.24
CA GLU A 229 24.78 13.61 8.98
C GLU A 229 24.98 13.49 10.52
N ASN A 230 26.16 13.83 11.03
CA ASN A 230 26.50 13.68 12.46
C ASN A 230 25.53 14.41 13.39
N HIS A 231 24.99 15.54 12.96
CA HIS A 231 24.02 16.34 13.71
C HIS A 231 22.72 15.59 14.04
N LEU A 232 22.43 14.52 13.31
CA LEU A 232 21.29 13.63 13.56
C LEU A 232 21.59 12.56 14.61
N LEU A 233 22.85 12.38 15.02
CA LEU A 233 23.22 11.34 15.96
C LEU A 233 23.19 11.83 17.40
N ILE A 234 22.70 10.97 18.29
CA ILE A 234 22.71 11.18 19.74
C ILE A 234 22.90 9.86 20.44
N ALA A 235 23.59 9.88 21.56
CA ALA A 235 23.72 8.72 22.45
C ALA A 235 22.93 8.93 23.73
N GLU A 236 22.25 7.88 24.18
CA GLU A 236 21.56 7.86 25.48
C GLU A 236 22.02 6.66 26.28
N LYS A 237 22.06 6.81 27.62
CA LYS A 237 22.37 5.69 28.50
C LYS A 237 21.18 4.74 28.62
N SER A 238 21.46 3.45 28.48
CA SER A 238 20.53 2.37 28.80
C SER A 238 21.21 1.52 29.89
N GLY A 239 20.87 1.78 31.14
CA GLY A 239 21.63 1.27 32.28
C GLY A 239 23.01 1.93 32.36
N GLN A 240 24.07 1.09 32.33
CA GLN A 240 25.46 1.57 32.36
C GLN A 240 26.06 1.80 30.97
N GLU A 241 25.38 1.34 29.91
CA GLU A 241 25.90 1.36 28.55
C GLU A 241 25.33 2.51 27.71
N TRP A 242 26.16 3.06 26.83
CA TRP A 242 25.72 3.97 25.81
C TRP A 242 25.05 3.24 24.64
N ARG A 243 23.94 3.78 24.16
CA ARG A 243 23.28 3.35 22.91
C ARG A 243 23.20 4.54 21.97
N ILE A 244 23.57 4.32 20.71
CA ILE A 244 23.57 5.36 19.70
C ILE A 244 22.28 5.27 18.88
N TYR A 245 21.64 6.42 18.72
CA TYR A 245 20.40 6.63 18.00
C TYR A 245 20.60 7.65 16.90
N ARG A 246 19.74 7.62 15.90
CA ARG A 246 19.53 8.68 14.94
C ARG A 246 18.20 9.36 15.20
N LYS A 247 18.16 10.66 15.05
CA LYS A 247 16.92 11.44 15.05
C LYS A 247 16.23 11.24 13.71
N ASP A 248 14.95 10.87 13.75
CA ASP A 248 14.06 10.73 12.61
C ASP A 248 13.00 11.82 12.78
N TYR A 249 13.03 12.85 11.96
CA TYR A 249 12.13 14.00 12.08
C TYR A 249 10.79 13.72 11.41
N LEU A 250 9.69 14.21 12.02
CA LEU A 250 8.34 14.11 11.46
C LEU A 250 8.20 14.97 10.20
N VAL A 251 8.85 16.13 10.19
CA VAL A 251 8.91 17.01 9.03
C VAL A 251 10.37 17.15 8.64
N GLY A 252 10.69 16.84 7.39
CA GLY A 252 12.05 16.98 6.86
C GLY A 252 12.49 18.42 6.70
N VAL A 253 13.76 18.63 6.42
CA VAL A 253 14.34 19.97 6.14
C VAL A 253 13.74 20.61 4.88
N ASP A 254 13.16 19.82 3.99
CA ASP A 254 12.42 20.23 2.80
C ASP A 254 10.96 20.64 3.09
N GLY A 255 10.55 20.60 4.36
CA GLY A 255 9.20 20.89 4.81
C GLY A 255 8.18 19.77 4.52
N GLN A 256 8.62 18.63 3.99
CA GLN A 256 7.73 17.51 3.71
C GLN A 256 7.53 16.60 4.93
N MET A 257 6.32 16.10 5.10
CA MET A 257 5.99 15.17 6.17
C MET A 257 6.61 13.81 5.91
N ALA A 258 7.09 13.17 6.97
CA ALA A 258 7.64 11.81 6.87
C ALA A 258 6.59 10.84 6.37
N THR A 259 6.96 10.05 5.38
CA THR A 259 6.10 9.05 4.77
C THR A 259 6.39 7.65 5.28
N THR A 260 5.47 6.73 5.02
CA THR A 260 5.62 5.29 5.26
C THR A 260 5.05 4.51 4.10
N LEU A 261 5.60 3.32 3.84
CA LEU A 261 4.97 2.40 2.89
C LEU A 261 3.65 1.90 3.47
N GLN A 262 2.65 1.78 2.62
CA GLN A 262 1.39 1.15 3.00
C GLN A 262 1.59 -0.33 3.30
N LYS A 263 0.80 -0.85 4.24
CA LYS A 263 0.77 -2.28 4.55
C LYS A 263 -0.18 -2.98 3.58
N SER A 264 0.05 -4.27 3.34
CA SER A 264 -0.83 -5.10 2.50
C SER A 264 -2.13 -5.55 3.20
N LEU A 265 -2.24 -5.34 4.52
CA LEU A 265 -3.44 -5.65 5.29
C LEU A 265 -4.02 -4.34 5.86
N TRP A 266 -5.27 -4.03 5.50
CA TRP A 266 -6.00 -2.85 5.95
C TRP A 266 -7.19 -3.27 6.81
N THR A 267 -7.20 -2.81 8.06
CA THR A 267 -8.21 -3.16 9.07
C THR A 267 -8.80 -1.93 9.75
N ASP A 268 -8.66 -0.77 9.16
CA ASP A 268 -9.18 0.48 9.71
C ASP A 268 -10.71 0.45 9.72
N LYS A 269 -11.33 0.99 10.76
CA LYS A 269 -12.79 0.99 10.91
C LYS A 269 -13.49 1.85 9.85
N GLU A 270 -12.83 2.89 9.42
CA GLU A 270 -13.33 3.91 8.51
C GLU A 270 -13.45 3.40 7.06
N ILE A 271 -12.77 2.29 6.71
CA ILE A 271 -12.83 1.72 5.35
C ILE A 271 -13.94 0.67 5.18
N THR A 272 -14.67 0.34 6.23
CA THR A 272 -15.68 -0.72 6.19
C THR A 272 -16.92 -0.37 5.36
N ASN A 273 -17.64 -1.39 4.91
CA ASN A 273 -18.92 -1.23 4.20
C ASN A 273 -19.97 -0.47 5.04
N ASP A 274 -19.98 -0.67 6.36
CA ASP A 274 -20.87 0.06 7.25
C ASP A 274 -20.57 1.57 7.24
N HIS A 275 -19.30 1.94 7.15
CA HIS A 275 -18.89 3.34 7.02
C HIS A 275 -19.27 3.92 5.66
N GLY A 276 -19.12 3.16 4.57
CA GLY A 276 -19.60 3.54 3.24
C GLY A 276 -21.10 3.82 3.21
N ARG A 277 -21.92 2.90 3.75
CA ARG A 277 -23.38 3.09 3.87
C ARG A 277 -23.75 4.31 4.70
N LYS A 278 -23.05 4.53 5.82
CA LYS A 278 -23.25 5.73 6.64
C LYS A 278 -22.96 7.00 5.86
N SER A 279 -21.84 7.06 5.15
CA SER A 279 -21.46 8.23 4.34
C SER A 279 -22.52 8.57 3.26
N ILE A 280 -23.05 7.56 2.56
CA ILE A 280 -24.14 7.75 1.59
C ILE A 280 -25.41 8.27 2.27
N LYS A 281 -25.78 7.70 3.42
CA LYS A 281 -26.96 8.14 4.17
C LYS A 281 -26.82 9.57 4.69
N ASP A 282 -25.62 9.93 5.17
CA ASP A 282 -25.35 11.28 5.66
C ASP A 282 -25.41 12.31 4.52
N LEU A 283 -24.99 11.93 3.30
CA LEU A 283 -24.97 12.80 2.12
C LEU A 283 -26.36 12.97 1.49
N PHE A 284 -27.13 11.88 1.33
CA PHE A 284 -28.41 11.87 0.60
C PHE A 284 -29.65 11.76 1.49
N GLY A 285 -29.48 11.62 2.81
CA GLY A 285 -30.59 11.41 3.76
C GLY A 285 -31.21 10.01 3.69
N LYS A 286 -30.82 9.19 2.73
CA LYS A 286 -31.33 7.82 2.53
C LYS A 286 -30.27 6.93 1.87
N SER A 287 -30.46 5.60 1.91
CA SER A 287 -29.65 4.66 1.14
C SER A 287 -30.05 4.73 -0.35
N VAL A 288 -29.12 5.06 -1.22
CA VAL A 288 -29.30 5.16 -2.68
C VAL A 288 -28.40 4.18 -3.43
N MET A 289 -27.53 3.45 -2.71
CA MET A 289 -26.64 2.40 -3.23
C MET A 289 -26.62 1.22 -2.27
N ASP A 290 -26.56 0.01 -2.79
CA ASP A 290 -26.59 -1.21 -1.98
C ASP A 290 -25.23 -1.52 -1.33
N PHE A 291 -24.14 -1.34 -2.06
CA PHE A 291 -22.77 -1.69 -1.61
C PHE A 291 -21.76 -0.57 -1.87
N PRO A 292 -21.95 0.64 -1.29
CA PRO A 292 -21.03 1.73 -1.52
C PRO A 292 -19.67 1.44 -0.85
N LYS A 293 -18.58 1.69 -1.58
CA LYS A 293 -17.24 1.71 -0.98
C LYS A 293 -17.10 2.92 -0.05
N SER A 294 -16.32 2.77 1.01
CA SER A 294 -16.05 3.87 1.93
C SER A 294 -15.24 4.97 1.23
N PRO A 295 -15.61 6.25 1.39
CA PRO A 295 -14.79 7.37 0.90
C PRO A 295 -13.36 7.33 1.44
N GLU A 296 -13.17 6.86 2.67
CA GLU A 296 -11.86 6.75 3.29
C GLU A 296 -10.98 5.69 2.60
N LEU A 297 -11.58 4.58 2.14
CA LEU A 297 -10.87 3.60 1.33
C LEU A 297 -10.33 4.23 0.05
N VAL A 298 -11.20 4.93 -0.69
CA VAL A 298 -10.82 5.57 -1.96
C VAL A 298 -9.81 6.69 -1.72
N ARG A 299 -9.96 7.49 -0.65
CA ARG A 299 -8.99 8.52 -0.25
C ARG A 299 -7.58 7.93 -0.04
N LYS A 300 -7.48 6.80 0.64
CA LYS A 300 -6.17 6.12 0.88
C LYS A 300 -5.54 5.63 -0.41
N LEU A 301 -6.33 5.11 -1.35
CA LEU A 301 -5.84 4.68 -2.66
C LEU A 301 -5.35 5.89 -3.48
N ILE A 302 -6.11 6.97 -3.51
CA ILE A 302 -5.74 8.22 -4.19
C ILE A 302 -4.42 8.75 -3.60
N ALA A 303 -4.32 8.85 -2.28
CA ALA A 303 -3.11 9.36 -1.62
C ALA A 303 -1.84 8.55 -1.94
N SER A 304 -1.97 7.24 -2.23
CA SER A 304 -0.83 6.39 -2.58
C SER A 304 -0.45 6.42 -4.06
N GLY A 305 -1.42 6.62 -4.94
CA GLY A 305 -1.22 6.52 -6.39
C GLY A 305 -1.20 7.85 -7.13
N THR A 306 -1.22 9.00 -6.41
CA THR A 306 -1.32 10.33 -7.03
C THR A 306 -0.49 11.38 -6.31
N ASP A 307 -0.21 12.45 -7.04
CA ASP A 307 0.28 13.74 -6.56
C ASP A 307 -0.72 14.85 -6.91
N SER A 308 -0.38 16.11 -6.58
CA SER A 308 -1.23 17.29 -6.83
C SER A 308 -1.51 17.57 -8.31
N THR A 309 -0.80 16.95 -9.24
CA THR A 309 -0.93 17.14 -10.71
C THR A 309 -1.60 15.96 -11.39
N SER A 310 -1.91 14.91 -10.65
CA SER A 310 -2.41 13.65 -11.19
C SER A 310 -3.88 13.74 -11.56
N ILE A 311 -4.25 13.01 -12.61
CA ILE A 311 -5.66 12.76 -12.99
C ILE A 311 -6.06 11.41 -12.42
N VAL A 312 -7.25 11.34 -11.82
CA VAL A 312 -7.89 10.11 -11.34
C VAL A 312 -9.05 9.77 -12.26
N LEU A 313 -9.08 8.52 -12.72
CA LEU A 313 -10.18 7.98 -13.53
C LEU A 313 -10.83 6.83 -12.76
N ASP A 314 -12.16 6.86 -12.70
CA ASP A 314 -13.03 5.80 -12.17
C ASP A 314 -14.03 5.43 -13.27
N PHE A 315 -14.22 4.11 -13.58
CA PHE A 315 -15.11 3.63 -14.63
C PHE A 315 -15.61 2.20 -14.41
#